data_dafc5c9f866a3b84b48cb053f4a908c0
#
_entry.id   dafc5c9f866a3b84b48cb053f4a908c0
#
_cell.length_a   1.000
_cell.length_b   1.000
_cell.length_c   1.000
_cell.angle_alpha   90.00
_cell.angle_beta   90.00
_cell.angle_gamma   90.00
#
_symmetry.space_group_name_H-M   'P 1'
#
loop_
_entity.id
_entity.type
_entity.pdbx_description
1 polymer ?
#
loop_
_entity_poly.entity_id
_entity_poly.type
_entity_poly.pdbx_seq_one_letter_code
_entity_poly.pdbx_strand_id
1 'polypeptide(L)'
;MDVVTGIVDVFRKIPTVFLIAITCVLGLILFLPETLASKVAVDGFRREYRIYIGPVFLLAISFLVAKTFLFFNDIYAYKQIQKSRIAWLGKLTSEEKGYLAPYIFNGLNTQQCGPEDGVMGGLVAKGITYRSSNIGSLVDGFAYNLQPWAREHLEKNHHLLDGASGRAMTPSERLGFRRRF
;
A
#
# COMPACT_ATOMS: atom_id res chain seq x y z
N MET A 1 -0.11 11.60 -21.88
CA MET A 1 -0.97 10.81 -20.97
C MET A 1 -1.61 9.74 -21.82
N ASP A 2 -1.18 8.49 -21.67
CA ASP A 2 -1.60 7.42 -22.58
C ASP A 2 -3.08 7.11 -22.36
N VAL A 3 -3.82 6.96 -23.46
CA VAL A 3 -5.25 6.61 -23.49
C VAL A 3 -5.51 5.37 -22.62
N VAL A 4 -4.54 4.44 -22.59
CA VAL A 4 -4.58 3.21 -21.79
C VAL A 4 -4.63 3.49 -20.29
N THR A 5 -3.81 4.43 -19.78
CA THR A 5 -3.84 4.83 -18.37
C THR A 5 -5.15 5.48 -17.97
N GLY A 6 -5.70 6.32 -18.85
CA GLY A 6 -7.02 6.92 -18.62
C GLY A 6 -8.15 5.91 -18.54
N ILE A 7 -8.14 4.89 -19.40
CA ILE A 7 -9.13 3.79 -19.37
C ILE A 7 -9.00 2.98 -18.08
N VAL A 8 -7.78 2.64 -17.66
CA VAL A 8 -7.52 1.88 -16.42
C VAL A 8 -7.99 2.66 -15.18
N ASP A 9 -7.79 3.98 -15.14
CA ASP A 9 -8.22 4.83 -14.03
C ASP A 9 -9.76 4.94 -13.94
N VAL A 10 -10.45 5.05 -15.07
CA VAL A 10 -11.92 4.99 -15.11
C VAL A 10 -12.41 3.62 -14.61
N PHE A 11 -11.76 2.55 -15.04
CA PHE A 11 -12.07 1.19 -14.59
C PHE A 11 -11.93 0.99 -13.09
N ARG A 12 -10.87 1.55 -12.48
CA ARG A 12 -10.66 1.47 -11.03
C ARG A 12 -11.75 2.20 -10.24
N LYS A 13 -12.31 3.28 -10.79
CA LYS A 13 -13.35 4.09 -10.14
C LYS A 13 -14.73 3.43 -10.11
N ILE A 14 -15.05 2.50 -11.02
CA ILE A 14 -16.35 1.81 -11.02
C ILE A 14 -16.43 0.88 -9.80
N PRO A 15 -17.44 0.99 -8.91
CA PRO A 15 -17.57 0.09 -7.77
C PRO A 15 -17.78 -1.36 -8.25
N THR A 16 -16.97 -2.28 -7.74
CA THR A 16 -17.05 -3.72 -8.10
C THR A 16 -18.43 -4.31 -7.83
N VAL A 17 -19.06 -3.85 -6.75
CA VAL A 17 -20.42 -4.28 -6.36
C VAL A 17 -21.44 -4.00 -7.47
N PHE A 18 -21.31 -2.85 -8.14
CA PHE A 18 -22.20 -2.48 -9.25
C PHE A 18 -22.04 -3.42 -10.46
N LEU A 19 -20.79 -3.75 -10.81
CA LEU A 19 -20.51 -4.70 -11.90
C LEU A 19 -21.03 -6.09 -11.58
N ILE A 20 -20.87 -6.56 -10.34
CA ILE A 20 -21.41 -7.85 -9.89
C ILE A 20 -22.93 -7.85 -10.00
N ALA A 21 -23.61 -6.80 -9.49
CA ALA A 21 -25.05 -6.70 -9.53
C ALA A 21 -25.59 -6.74 -10.96
N ILE A 22 -25.02 -5.93 -11.87
CA ILE A 22 -25.41 -5.91 -13.29
C ILE A 22 -25.18 -7.28 -13.93
N THR A 23 -24.02 -7.90 -13.71
CA THR A 23 -23.70 -9.21 -14.28
C THR A 23 -24.64 -10.29 -13.76
N CYS A 24 -24.97 -10.29 -12.47
CA CYS A 24 -25.95 -11.21 -11.88
C CYS A 24 -27.34 -11.03 -12.51
N VAL A 25 -27.83 -9.80 -12.63
CA VAL A 25 -29.14 -9.53 -13.24
C VAL A 25 -29.18 -9.99 -14.68
N LEU A 26 -28.19 -9.62 -15.49
CA LEU A 26 -28.11 -10.04 -16.90
C LEU A 26 -27.98 -11.55 -17.02
N GLY A 27 -27.19 -12.19 -16.15
CA GLY A 27 -27.05 -13.64 -16.08
C GLY A 27 -28.37 -14.33 -15.72
N LEU A 28 -29.10 -13.83 -14.73
CA LEU A 28 -30.42 -14.35 -14.37
C LEU A 28 -31.39 -14.25 -15.56
N ILE A 29 -31.45 -13.09 -16.23
CA ILE A 29 -32.32 -12.92 -17.40
C ILE A 29 -31.98 -13.93 -18.50
N LEU A 30 -30.67 -14.19 -18.76
CA LEU A 30 -30.25 -15.08 -19.84
C LEU A 30 -30.45 -16.59 -19.53
N PHE A 31 -30.15 -17.00 -18.30
CA PHE A 31 -30.01 -18.41 -17.92
C PHE A 31 -31.17 -18.93 -17.05
N LEU A 32 -32.11 -18.07 -16.65
CA LEU A 32 -33.25 -18.50 -15.85
C LEU A 32 -34.11 -19.55 -16.63
N PRO A 33 -34.49 -20.69 -16.03
CA PRO A 33 -35.40 -21.64 -16.64
C PRO A 33 -36.73 -21.00 -17.03
N GLU A 34 -37.34 -21.43 -18.13
CA GLU A 34 -38.60 -20.86 -18.68
C GLU A 34 -39.73 -20.83 -17.65
N THR A 35 -39.82 -21.89 -16.82
CA THR A 35 -40.82 -21.98 -15.74
C THR A 35 -40.70 -20.90 -14.69
N LEU A 36 -39.49 -20.41 -14.44
CA LEU A 36 -39.23 -19.31 -13.49
C LEU A 36 -39.32 -17.96 -14.19
N ALA A 37 -38.85 -17.88 -15.44
CA ALA A 37 -38.88 -16.65 -16.24
C ALA A 37 -40.32 -16.18 -16.47
N SER A 38 -41.27 -17.13 -16.71
CA SER A 38 -42.69 -16.81 -16.86
C SER A 38 -43.33 -16.33 -15.55
N LYS A 39 -42.95 -16.89 -14.38
CA LYS A 39 -43.44 -16.43 -13.08
C LYS A 39 -43.02 -15.00 -12.74
N VAL A 40 -41.85 -14.58 -13.22
CA VAL A 40 -41.29 -13.24 -13.03
C VAL A 40 -41.65 -12.30 -14.18
N ALA A 41 -42.41 -12.79 -15.18
CA ALA A 41 -42.83 -12.06 -16.38
C ALA A 41 -41.67 -11.47 -17.22
N VAL A 42 -40.52 -12.15 -17.24
CA VAL A 42 -39.29 -11.72 -17.95
C VAL A 42 -39.13 -12.38 -19.33
N ASP A 43 -39.93 -13.40 -19.64
CA ASP A 43 -39.80 -14.15 -20.91
C ASP A 43 -40.04 -13.29 -22.15
N GLY A 44 -41.02 -12.40 -22.15
CA GLY A 44 -41.26 -11.47 -23.25
C GLY A 44 -40.06 -10.56 -23.50
N PHE A 45 -39.60 -9.94 -22.45
CA PHE A 45 -38.41 -9.08 -22.49
C PHE A 45 -37.16 -9.85 -22.97
N ARG A 46 -36.94 -11.06 -22.45
CA ARG A 46 -35.81 -11.90 -22.85
C ARG A 46 -35.85 -12.28 -24.33
N ARG A 47 -37.00 -12.57 -24.90
CA ARG A 47 -37.13 -12.92 -26.34
C ARG A 47 -36.86 -11.75 -27.25
N GLU A 48 -37.36 -10.60 -26.90
CA GLU A 48 -37.23 -9.36 -27.69
C GLU A 48 -35.81 -8.79 -27.62
N TYR A 49 -35.18 -8.74 -26.43
CA TYR A 49 -33.92 -8.08 -26.21
C TYR A 49 -32.69 -9.00 -26.09
N ARG A 50 -32.86 -10.32 -26.37
CA ARG A 50 -31.78 -11.30 -26.25
C ARG A 50 -30.52 -10.95 -27.03
N ILE A 51 -30.67 -10.35 -28.20
CA ILE A 51 -29.58 -9.94 -29.10
C ILE A 51 -28.70 -8.82 -28.48
N TYR A 52 -29.27 -8.03 -27.59
CA TYR A 52 -28.57 -6.95 -26.91
C TYR A 52 -28.06 -7.40 -25.55
N ILE A 53 -28.81 -8.18 -24.80
CA ILE A 53 -28.46 -8.63 -23.45
C ILE A 53 -27.23 -9.54 -23.48
N GLY A 54 -27.08 -10.40 -24.48
CA GLY A 54 -25.96 -11.33 -24.64
C GLY A 54 -24.60 -10.59 -24.71
N PRO A 55 -24.41 -9.71 -25.68
CA PRO A 55 -23.17 -8.92 -25.78
C PRO A 55 -22.86 -8.07 -24.53
N VAL A 56 -23.88 -7.43 -23.94
CA VAL A 56 -23.71 -6.62 -22.71
C VAL A 56 -23.29 -7.50 -21.53
N PHE A 57 -23.85 -8.71 -21.41
CA PHE A 57 -23.45 -9.67 -20.38
C PHE A 57 -21.99 -10.12 -20.55
N LEU A 58 -21.59 -10.46 -21.80
CA LEU A 58 -20.19 -10.83 -22.08
C LEU A 58 -19.22 -9.68 -21.74
N LEU A 59 -19.60 -8.47 -22.06
CA LEU A 59 -18.82 -7.28 -21.74
C LEU A 59 -18.71 -7.07 -20.23
N ALA A 60 -19.82 -7.24 -19.49
CA ALA A 60 -19.83 -7.14 -18.03
C ALA A 60 -18.94 -8.21 -17.35
N ILE A 61 -19.00 -9.47 -17.85
CA ILE A 61 -18.12 -10.55 -17.38
C ILE A 61 -16.65 -10.22 -17.68
N SER A 62 -16.34 -9.76 -18.89
CA SER A 62 -14.96 -9.40 -19.26
C SER A 62 -14.41 -8.34 -18.32
N PHE A 63 -15.23 -7.38 -17.93
CA PHE A 63 -14.88 -6.36 -16.96
C PHE A 63 -14.64 -6.91 -15.56
N LEU A 64 -15.46 -7.82 -15.08
CA LEU A 64 -15.25 -8.48 -13.80
C LEU A 64 -13.94 -9.28 -13.79
N VAL A 65 -13.66 -10.04 -14.83
CA VAL A 65 -12.41 -10.81 -14.95
C VAL A 65 -11.19 -9.89 -14.92
N ALA A 66 -11.20 -8.81 -15.72
CA ALA A 66 -10.12 -7.84 -15.74
C ALA A 66 -9.90 -7.20 -14.35
N LYS A 67 -10.97 -6.84 -13.65
CA LYS A 67 -10.89 -6.25 -12.31
C LYS A 67 -10.38 -7.23 -11.27
N THR A 68 -10.80 -8.48 -11.35
CA THR A 68 -10.30 -9.56 -10.49
C THR A 68 -8.80 -9.77 -10.71
N PHE A 69 -8.35 -9.79 -11.96
CA PHE A 69 -6.93 -9.90 -12.29
C PHE A 69 -6.11 -8.74 -11.72
N LEU A 70 -6.57 -7.49 -11.87
CA LEU A 70 -5.90 -6.31 -11.29
C LEU A 70 -5.82 -6.41 -9.76
N PHE A 71 -6.90 -6.85 -9.10
CA PHE A 71 -6.92 -7.02 -7.65
C PHE A 71 -5.88 -8.05 -7.16
N PHE A 72 -5.77 -9.20 -7.83
CA PHE A 72 -4.76 -10.20 -7.49
C PHE A 72 -3.34 -9.70 -7.76
N ASN A 73 -3.14 -8.96 -8.85
CA ASN A 73 -1.84 -8.37 -9.16
C ASN A 73 -1.41 -7.35 -8.10
N ASP A 74 -2.32 -6.51 -7.63
CA ASP A 74 -2.05 -5.54 -6.56
C ASP A 74 -1.68 -6.24 -5.24
N ILE A 75 -2.38 -7.34 -4.88
CA ILE A 75 -2.04 -8.16 -3.71
C ILE A 75 -0.65 -8.79 -3.86
N TYR A 76 -0.34 -9.32 -5.05
CA TYR A 76 0.96 -9.93 -5.31
C TYR A 76 2.09 -8.89 -5.22
N ALA A 77 1.92 -7.74 -5.84
CA ALA A 77 2.86 -6.63 -5.79
C ALA A 77 3.09 -6.16 -4.34
N TYR A 78 2.02 -6.02 -3.55
CA TYR A 78 2.12 -5.66 -2.14
C TYR A 78 2.94 -6.69 -1.33
N LYS A 79 2.69 -7.98 -1.52
CA LYS A 79 3.45 -9.05 -0.85
C LYS A 79 4.93 -9.03 -1.24
N GLN A 80 5.24 -8.73 -2.49
CA GLN A 80 6.61 -8.65 -3.00
C GLN A 80 7.36 -7.46 -2.38
N ILE A 81 6.69 -6.30 -2.29
CA ILE A 81 7.23 -5.11 -1.62
C ILE A 81 7.50 -5.41 -0.14
N GLN A 82 6.58 -6.07 0.55
CA GLN A 82 6.77 -6.43 1.96
C GLN A 82 7.96 -7.40 2.16
N LYS A 83 8.12 -8.40 1.29
CA LYS A 83 9.30 -9.29 1.32
C LYS A 83 10.61 -8.51 1.16
N SER A 84 10.67 -7.58 0.22
CA SER A 84 11.84 -6.75 0.00
C SER A 84 12.15 -5.86 1.21
N ARG A 85 11.13 -5.27 1.83
CA ARG A 85 11.25 -4.44 3.02
C ARG A 85 11.81 -5.22 4.21
N ILE A 86 11.30 -6.43 4.47
CA ILE A 86 11.81 -7.31 5.52
C ILE A 86 13.26 -7.71 5.24
N ALA A 87 13.61 -8.00 4.00
CA ALA A 87 14.98 -8.30 3.62
C ALA A 87 15.95 -7.13 3.89
N TRP A 88 15.50 -5.89 3.77
CA TRP A 88 16.29 -4.71 4.15
C TRP A 88 16.55 -4.65 5.65
N LEU A 89 15.62 -5.05 6.51
CA LEU A 89 15.85 -5.11 7.96
C LEU A 89 16.96 -6.09 8.35
N GLY A 90 17.14 -7.17 7.58
CA GLY A 90 18.26 -8.10 7.76
C GLY A 90 19.62 -7.57 7.29
N LYS A 91 19.65 -6.44 6.55
CA LYS A 91 20.87 -5.86 5.97
C LYS A 91 21.17 -4.46 6.50
N LEU A 92 20.68 -4.12 7.69
CA LEU A 92 20.93 -2.84 8.32
C LEU A 92 22.41 -2.68 8.68
N THR A 93 22.95 -1.50 8.43
CA THR A 93 24.28 -1.13 8.93
C THR A 93 24.25 -0.89 10.45
N SER A 94 25.41 -0.92 11.11
CA SER A 94 25.49 -0.65 12.56
C SER A 94 24.90 0.72 12.92
N GLU A 95 25.11 1.74 12.08
CA GLU A 95 24.55 3.07 12.28
C GLU A 95 23.03 3.09 12.11
N GLU A 96 22.50 2.46 11.08
CA GLU A 96 21.05 2.34 10.88
C GLU A 96 20.38 1.63 12.05
N LYS A 97 21.01 0.59 12.59
CA LYS A 97 20.54 -0.09 13.80
C LYS A 97 20.52 0.85 15.01
N GLY A 98 21.55 1.70 15.16
CA GLY A 98 21.63 2.69 16.22
C GLY A 98 20.50 3.73 16.16
N TYR A 99 20.08 4.12 14.96
CA TYR A 99 18.92 5.00 14.75
C TYR A 99 17.59 4.31 15.03
N LEU A 100 17.49 3.01 14.82
CA LEU A 100 16.26 2.24 15.04
C LEU A 100 16.10 1.74 16.49
N ALA A 101 17.20 1.47 17.17
CA ALA A 101 17.23 0.95 18.54
C ALA A 101 16.37 1.75 19.55
N PRO A 102 16.40 3.09 19.58
CA PRO A 102 15.58 3.86 20.52
C PRO A 102 14.08 3.73 20.31
N TYR A 103 13.62 3.46 19.09
CA TYR A 103 12.19 3.20 18.82
C TYR A 103 11.71 1.91 19.50
N ILE A 104 12.58 0.91 19.59
CA ILE A 104 12.25 -0.42 20.10
C ILE A 104 12.56 -0.54 21.59
N PHE A 105 13.79 -0.21 21.98
CA PHE A 105 14.24 -0.44 23.36
C PHE A 105 13.80 0.68 24.34
N ASN A 106 13.66 1.92 23.84
CA ASN A 106 13.22 3.05 24.68
C ASN A 106 11.75 3.42 24.47
N GLY A 107 11.04 2.68 23.60
CA GLY A 107 9.63 2.94 23.32
C GLY A 107 9.34 4.28 22.64
N LEU A 108 10.35 4.92 22.02
CA LEU A 108 10.15 6.19 21.36
C LEU A 108 9.23 6.03 20.14
N ASN A 109 8.32 6.99 19.96
CA ASN A 109 7.50 7.05 18.76
C ASN A 109 8.15 7.89 17.67
N THR A 110 8.91 8.92 18.09
CA THR A 110 9.44 9.94 17.18
C THR A 110 10.88 10.26 17.57
N GLN A 111 11.75 10.43 16.57
CA GLN A 111 13.09 10.99 16.71
C GLN A 111 13.24 12.21 15.81
N GLN A 112 14.00 13.19 16.27
CA GLN A 112 14.27 14.38 15.48
C GLN A 112 15.66 14.28 14.83
N CYS A 113 15.70 14.54 13.52
CA CYS A 113 16.93 14.53 12.72
C CYS A 113 16.95 15.71 11.76
N GLY A 114 18.16 16.13 11.39
CA GLY A 114 18.35 17.12 10.34
C GLY A 114 17.86 16.60 8.98
N PRO A 115 17.42 17.49 8.07
CA PRO A 115 16.99 17.11 6.74
C PRO A 115 18.13 16.49 5.90
N GLU A 116 19.38 16.80 6.23
CA GLU A 116 20.59 16.34 5.56
C GLU A 116 21.18 15.06 6.20
N ASP A 117 20.44 14.45 7.14
CA ASP A 117 20.89 13.21 7.78
C ASP A 117 20.84 12.04 6.82
N GLY A 118 22.00 11.61 6.32
CA GLY A 118 22.11 10.54 5.32
C GLY A 118 21.60 9.19 5.82
N VAL A 119 21.76 8.88 7.12
CA VAL A 119 21.30 7.62 7.71
C VAL A 119 19.78 7.61 7.80
N MET A 120 19.18 8.67 8.35
CA MET A 120 17.73 8.79 8.39
C MET A 120 17.12 8.87 7.00
N GLY A 121 17.75 9.61 6.07
CA GLY A 121 17.34 9.66 4.66
C GLY A 121 17.35 8.29 3.99
N GLY A 122 18.38 7.47 4.26
CA GLY A 122 18.48 6.09 3.80
C GLY A 122 17.37 5.20 4.35
N LEU A 123 17.03 5.33 5.64
CA LEU A 123 15.92 4.61 6.27
C LEU A 123 14.56 5.00 5.69
N VAL A 124 14.37 6.28 5.35
CA VAL A 124 13.16 6.77 4.66
C VAL A 124 13.08 6.21 3.25
N ALA A 125 14.19 6.23 2.48
CA ALA A 125 14.24 5.67 1.14
C ALA A 125 13.93 4.16 1.11
N LYS A 126 14.36 3.41 2.13
CA LYS A 126 14.00 2.00 2.34
C LYS A 126 12.55 1.81 2.81
N GLY A 127 11.84 2.88 3.14
CA GLY A 127 10.47 2.83 3.67
C GLY A 127 10.38 2.23 5.07
N ILE A 128 11.46 2.27 5.85
CA ILE A 128 11.52 1.79 7.25
C ILE A 128 11.04 2.88 8.20
N THR A 129 11.45 4.12 7.97
CA THR A 129 10.96 5.30 8.69
C THR A 129 10.22 6.23 7.73
N TYR A 130 9.48 7.17 8.28
CA TYR A 130 8.83 8.22 7.51
C TYR A 130 8.82 9.53 8.29
N ARG A 131 8.83 10.63 7.56
CA ARG A 131 8.71 11.95 8.14
C ARG A 131 7.26 12.18 8.57
N SER A 132 7.04 12.39 9.87
CA SER A 132 5.70 12.49 10.44
C SER A 132 5.05 13.86 10.22
N SER A 133 5.86 14.91 10.00
CA SER A 133 5.40 16.28 9.77
C SER A 133 6.29 17.02 8.80
N ASN A 134 5.70 17.86 7.96
CA ASN A 134 6.44 18.81 7.14
C ASN A 134 6.85 20.07 7.93
N ILE A 135 6.37 20.20 9.18
CA ILE A 135 6.75 21.27 10.08
C ILE A 135 8.01 20.83 10.82
N GLY A 136 9.06 21.64 10.78
CA GLY A 136 10.33 21.41 11.42
C GLY A 136 11.21 22.66 11.27
N SER A 137 12.36 22.68 11.94
CA SER A 137 13.32 23.75 11.83
C SER A 137 14.68 23.24 11.36
N LEU A 138 15.48 24.10 10.77
CA LEU A 138 16.86 23.78 10.42
C LEU A 138 17.77 23.58 11.67
N VAL A 139 17.30 24.01 12.84
CA VAL A 139 17.99 23.89 14.10
C VAL A 139 17.63 22.62 14.85
N ASP A 140 16.33 22.35 14.97
CA ASP A 140 15.81 21.21 15.74
C ASP A 140 15.60 19.97 14.85
N GLY A 141 15.56 20.18 13.54
CA GLY A 141 15.32 19.11 12.56
C GLY A 141 13.85 18.85 12.33
N PHE A 142 13.57 17.65 11.82
CA PHE A 142 12.23 17.17 11.49
C PHE A 142 11.94 15.88 12.24
N ALA A 143 10.67 15.66 12.53
CA ALA A 143 10.19 14.49 13.23
C ALA A 143 10.07 13.29 12.28
N TYR A 144 10.67 12.16 12.65
CA TYR A 144 10.62 10.89 11.92
C TYR A 144 10.06 9.81 12.82
N ASN A 145 9.14 9.02 12.28
CA ASN A 145 8.52 7.90 12.96
C ASN A 145 8.91 6.58 12.29
N LEU A 146 8.93 5.53 13.07
CA LEU A 146 9.12 4.17 12.57
C LEU A 146 7.80 3.67 11.96
N GLN A 147 7.89 3.02 10.79
CA GLN A 147 6.71 2.40 10.14
C GLN A 147 6.15 1.28 11.02
N PRO A 148 4.81 1.14 11.14
CA PRO A 148 4.20 0.12 11.99
C PRO A 148 4.67 -1.30 11.69
N TRP A 149 4.79 -1.67 10.40
CA TRP A 149 5.27 -2.99 9.97
C TRP A 149 6.72 -3.25 10.39
N ALA A 150 7.58 -2.21 10.38
CA ALA A 150 8.98 -2.31 10.79
C ALA A 150 9.08 -2.43 12.31
N ARG A 151 8.27 -1.68 13.05
CA ARG A 151 8.18 -1.79 14.51
C ARG A 151 7.78 -3.20 14.92
N GLU A 152 6.68 -3.72 14.40
CA GLU A 152 6.20 -5.06 14.72
C GLU A 152 7.23 -6.15 14.40
N HIS A 153 7.96 -6.01 13.28
CA HIS A 153 8.99 -6.96 12.90
C HIS A 153 10.21 -6.90 13.82
N LEU A 154 10.69 -5.70 14.16
CA LEU A 154 11.85 -5.50 15.04
C LEU A 154 11.54 -5.87 16.49
N GLU A 155 10.32 -5.61 16.98
CA GLU A 155 9.86 -6.08 18.31
C GLU A 155 9.83 -7.59 18.43
N LYS A 156 9.55 -8.31 17.36
CA LYS A 156 9.63 -9.79 17.32
C LYS A 156 11.05 -10.31 17.12
N ASN A 157 11.95 -9.51 16.58
CA ASN A 157 13.28 -9.93 16.15
C ASN A 157 14.35 -8.93 16.64
N HIS A 158 14.45 -8.74 17.96
CA HIS A 158 15.38 -7.77 18.58
C HIS A 158 16.84 -7.98 18.16
N HIS A 159 17.23 -9.23 17.89
CA HIS A 159 18.59 -9.58 17.45
C HIS A 159 19.03 -8.88 16.15
N LEU A 160 18.09 -8.42 15.34
CA LEU A 160 18.40 -7.65 14.13
C LEU A 160 19.04 -6.28 14.47
N LEU A 161 18.88 -5.81 15.70
CA LEU A 161 19.47 -4.56 16.19
C LEU A 161 20.78 -4.77 16.96
N ASP A 162 21.26 -6.02 17.09
CA ASP A 162 22.54 -6.30 17.74
C ASP A 162 23.69 -5.64 16.98
N GLY A 163 24.64 -5.08 17.72
CA GLY A 163 25.74 -4.31 17.16
C GLY A 163 25.34 -2.90 16.69
N ALA A 164 24.22 -2.37 17.21
CA ALA A 164 23.81 -0.99 16.99
C ALA A 164 24.88 -0.01 17.46
N SER A 165 25.20 0.99 16.65
CA SER A 165 26.14 2.06 16.96
C SER A 165 25.63 3.42 16.49
N GLY A 166 26.00 4.48 17.20
CA GLY A 166 25.53 5.83 16.88
C GLY A 166 24.08 6.07 17.35
N ARG A 167 23.60 7.27 17.10
CA ARG A 167 22.22 7.70 17.39
C ARG A 167 21.82 8.83 16.46
N ALA A 168 20.53 9.00 16.28
CA ALA A 168 19.98 10.17 15.64
C ALA A 168 20.34 11.44 16.46
N MET A 169 20.71 12.50 15.76
CA MET A 169 21.04 13.80 16.37
C MET A 169 20.32 14.91 15.64
N THR A 170 19.89 15.91 16.39
CA THR A 170 19.41 17.16 15.81
C THR A 170 20.57 17.95 15.20
N PRO A 171 20.33 18.87 14.27
CA PRO A 171 21.38 19.73 13.73
C PRO A 171 22.11 20.52 14.82
N SER A 172 21.41 21.03 15.83
CA SER A 172 21.98 21.75 16.98
C SER A 172 22.91 20.87 17.83
N GLU A 173 22.53 19.62 18.09
CA GLU A 173 23.37 18.64 18.80
C GLU A 173 24.66 18.35 18.01
N ARG A 174 24.58 18.18 16.68
CA ARG A 174 25.76 17.97 15.82
C ARG A 174 26.72 19.14 15.85
N LEU A 175 26.22 20.37 15.82
CA LEU A 175 27.03 21.58 15.91
C LEU A 175 27.69 21.71 17.31
N GLY A 176 26.95 21.40 18.37
CA GLY A 176 27.47 21.38 19.74
C GLY A 176 28.56 20.30 19.95
N PHE A 177 28.42 19.16 19.32
CA PHE A 177 29.41 18.08 19.35
C PHE A 177 30.70 18.46 18.61
N ARG A 178 30.61 19.11 17.45
CA ARG A 178 31.79 19.62 16.69
C ARG A 178 32.59 20.69 17.41
N ARG A 179 31.97 21.45 18.32
CA ARG A 179 32.68 22.51 19.07
C ARG A 179 33.46 21.99 20.30
N ARG A 180 33.33 20.72 20.66
CA ARG A 180 34.00 20.11 21.81
C ARG A 180 35.29 19.35 21.44
N PHE A 181 35.65 19.32 20.19
CA PHE A 181 36.90 18.81 19.65
C PHE A 181 37.59 19.89 18.79
#